data_b04514f339d3ad1361c0be2f8ccfc384
#
_entry.id   b04514f339d3ad1361c0be2f8ccfc384
#
_cell.length_a   1.000
_cell.length_b   1.000
_cell.length_c   1.000
_cell.angle_alpha   90.00
_cell.angle_beta   90.00
_cell.angle_gamma   90.00
#
_symmetry.space_group_name_H-M   'P 1'
#
loop_
_entity.id
_entity.type
_entity.pdbx_description
1 polymer ?
#
loop_
_entity_poly.entity_id
_entity_poly.type
_entity_poly.pdbx_seq_one_letter_code
_entity_poly.pdbx_strand_id
1 'polypeptide(L)'
;GAPLPGMTHSKSGKEAETAVSPAMPVKSGKPHIILIMTDQQRGDALGCMGNKAVISPNIDRLAQEGSLFVSGYSSAPSSTPGRAGLLTGMSPWHHGMLGYGRMALKYRYEMPQMMRNLGYYTFGIGKMHWFPQKALHGFHATLIDESGRVESPDFISDYREWFQLRAPGKDPDLTGIGWNDHAAGVYKLDERLHPTAWTGQTACELIRNYDNDKPLFLKVSFARPHSPYDPPQRYLDMYKDADIPKPHIGDWCGQYAEPKDPRQGASDAPFGNFGDAY
;
A
#
# COMPACT_ATOMS: atom_id res chain seq x y z
N GLY A 1 3.07 7.97 -23.21
CA GLY A 1 3.10 8.60 -21.92
C GLY A 1 2.80 10.09 -21.99
N ALA A 2 1.73 10.52 -21.29
CA ALA A 2 1.46 11.96 -21.14
C ALA A 2 2.40 12.54 -20.06
N PRO A 3 2.99 13.73 -20.24
CA PRO A 3 3.86 14.35 -19.26
C PRO A 3 3.06 14.81 -18.03
N LEU A 4 3.59 14.54 -16.83
CA LEU A 4 3.08 15.10 -15.59
C LEU A 4 3.34 16.61 -15.56
N PRO A 5 2.39 17.46 -15.14
CA PRO A 5 2.59 18.90 -15.07
C PRO A 5 3.64 19.29 -14.03
N GLY A 6 4.47 20.28 -14.39
CA GLY A 6 5.60 20.74 -13.58
C GLY A 6 5.16 21.35 -12.25
N MET A 7 5.84 20.96 -11.16
CA MET A 7 5.72 21.58 -9.84
C MET A 7 6.52 22.90 -9.81
N THR A 8 5.85 24.00 -9.56
CA THR A 8 6.48 25.29 -9.29
C THR A 8 6.87 25.41 -7.82
N HIS A 9 8.08 25.91 -7.55
CA HIS A 9 8.56 26.19 -6.20
C HIS A 9 7.77 27.34 -5.57
N SER A 10 7.16 27.08 -4.41
CA SER A 10 6.69 28.14 -3.51
C SER A 10 7.53 28.16 -2.24
N LYS A 11 8.14 29.32 -1.96
CA LYS A 11 8.80 29.66 -0.70
C LYS A 11 7.77 30.18 0.30
N SER A 12 8.04 29.91 1.56
CA SER A 12 7.58 30.55 2.79
C SER A 12 6.60 29.74 3.64
N GLY A 13 7.06 29.50 4.86
CA GLY A 13 6.26 28.93 5.94
C GLY A 13 5.15 29.89 6.37
N LYS A 14 3.95 29.38 6.35
CA LYS A 14 2.82 29.73 7.20
C LYS A 14 2.05 28.44 7.39
N GLU A 15 1.65 28.17 8.62
CA GLU A 15 0.73 27.10 8.96
C GLU A 15 -0.48 27.21 8.03
N ALA A 16 -0.64 26.22 7.16
CA ALA A 16 -1.78 26.17 6.27
C ALA A 16 -2.96 25.69 7.07
N GLU A 17 -3.91 26.57 7.36
CA GLU A 17 -5.30 26.20 7.61
C GLU A 17 -5.70 25.16 6.59
N THR A 18 -6.22 24.03 7.06
CA THR A 18 -6.76 22.96 6.23
C THR A 18 -8.02 23.48 5.52
N ALA A 19 -7.83 24.16 4.42
CA ALA A 19 -8.92 24.43 3.50
C ALA A 19 -9.44 23.08 3.00
N VAL A 20 -10.66 22.74 3.40
CA VAL A 20 -11.40 21.61 2.85
C VAL A 20 -11.51 21.84 1.34
N SER A 21 -10.77 21.06 0.55
CA SER A 21 -10.91 21.10 -0.90
C SER A 21 -12.37 20.88 -1.27
N PRO A 22 -12.93 21.66 -2.21
CA PRO A 22 -14.28 21.45 -2.65
C PRO A 22 -14.44 20.01 -3.15
N ALA A 23 -15.58 19.40 -2.79
CA ALA A 23 -15.91 18.06 -3.24
C ALA A 23 -15.84 17.98 -4.77
N MET A 24 -15.24 16.89 -5.29
CA MET A 24 -15.19 16.65 -6.73
C MET A 24 -16.61 16.59 -7.31
N PRO A 25 -16.92 17.33 -8.38
CA PRO A 25 -18.26 17.31 -8.96
C PRO A 25 -18.55 15.93 -9.57
N VAL A 26 -19.66 15.31 -9.15
CA VAL A 26 -20.15 14.05 -9.72
C VAL A 26 -21.10 14.37 -10.87
N LYS A 27 -20.59 14.36 -12.09
CA LYS A 27 -21.40 14.67 -13.29
C LYS A 27 -22.37 13.53 -13.68
N SER A 28 -22.09 12.29 -13.26
CA SER A 28 -22.83 11.09 -13.69
C SER A 28 -23.96 10.65 -12.76
N GLY A 29 -24.18 11.32 -11.63
CA GLY A 29 -25.13 10.88 -10.59
C GLY A 29 -24.66 9.67 -9.76
N LYS A 30 -23.53 9.05 -10.12
CA LYS A 30 -22.89 7.95 -9.37
C LYS A 30 -21.74 8.48 -8.50
N PRO A 31 -21.59 8.01 -7.26
CA PRO A 31 -20.51 8.48 -6.40
C PRO A 31 -19.13 8.06 -6.94
N HIS A 32 -18.10 8.84 -6.64
CA HIS A 32 -16.73 8.36 -6.73
C HIS A 32 -16.48 7.31 -5.64
N ILE A 33 -15.68 6.30 -5.95
CA ILE A 33 -15.32 5.23 -5.01
C ILE A 33 -13.80 5.22 -4.88
N ILE A 34 -13.31 5.38 -3.65
CA ILE A 34 -11.88 5.32 -3.34
C ILE A 34 -11.66 4.16 -2.38
N LEU A 35 -10.91 3.17 -2.84
CA LEU A 35 -10.47 2.02 -2.05
C LEU A 35 -9.05 2.30 -1.55
N ILE A 36 -8.90 2.63 -0.27
CA ILE A 36 -7.60 2.81 0.37
C ILE A 36 -7.26 1.53 1.12
N MET A 37 -6.07 1.00 0.89
CA MET A 37 -5.58 -0.17 1.60
C MET A 37 -4.11 -0.04 1.97
N THR A 38 -3.74 -0.69 3.05
CA THR A 38 -2.37 -0.88 3.52
C THR A 38 -1.98 -2.34 3.37
N ASP A 39 -0.68 -2.63 3.38
CA ASP A 39 -0.19 -4.00 3.32
C ASP A 39 0.30 -4.46 4.70
N GLN A 40 -0.11 -5.66 5.11
CA GLN A 40 0.32 -6.32 6.36
C GLN A 40 0.02 -5.50 7.63
N GLN A 41 -0.95 -4.61 7.61
CA GLN A 41 -1.35 -3.89 8.80
C GLN A 41 -2.14 -4.80 9.74
N ARG A 42 -1.74 -4.83 11.01
CA ARG A 42 -2.48 -5.55 12.05
C ARG A 42 -3.81 -4.85 12.34
N GLY A 43 -4.87 -5.62 12.49
CA GLY A 43 -6.20 -5.07 12.78
C GLY A 43 -6.28 -4.29 14.10
N ASP A 44 -5.43 -4.63 15.09
CA ASP A 44 -5.33 -3.96 16.39
C ASP A 44 -4.37 -2.74 16.38
N ALA A 45 -3.76 -2.41 15.25
CA ALA A 45 -2.84 -1.28 15.13
C ALA A 45 -3.55 0.01 14.63
N LEU A 46 -4.71 0.30 15.22
CA LEU A 46 -5.51 1.51 14.96
C LEU A 46 -6.18 1.99 16.25
N GLY A 47 -6.28 3.31 16.44
CA GLY A 47 -6.96 3.91 17.58
C GLY A 47 -8.43 3.51 17.66
N CYS A 48 -9.16 3.55 16.53
CA CYS A 48 -10.56 3.14 16.45
C CYS A 48 -10.80 1.65 16.76
N MET A 49 -9.76 0.82 16.75
CA MET A 49 -9.79 -0.59 17.17
C MET A 49 -9.41 -0.79 18.64
N GLY A 50 -9.27 0.30 19.41
CA GLY A 50 -9.00 0.26 20.85
C GLY A 50 -7.52 0.31 21.23
N ASN A 51 -6.61 0.46 20.28
CA ASN A 51 -5.18 0.62 20.58
C ASN A 51 -4.91 2.02 21.12
N LYS A 52 -4.45 2.09 22.38
CA LYS A 52 -4.21 3.37 23.05
C LYS A 52 -2.86 3.99 22.72
N ALA A 53 -1.93 3.22 22.20
CA ALA A 53 -0.59 3.68 21.82
C ALA A 53 -0.55 4.24 20.40
N VAL A 54 -1.34 3.71 19.49
CA VAL A 54 -1.31 4.11 18.07
C VAL A 54 -2.04 5.43 17.85
N ILE A 55 -1.37 6.34 17.13
CA ILE A 55 -1.90 7.65 16.75
C ILE A 55 -2.37 7.59 15.30
N SER A 56 -3.68 7.41 15.07
CA SER A 56 -4.29 7.25 13.74
C SER A 56 -5.49 8.20 13.51
N PRO A 57 -5.34 9.52 13.71
CA PRO A 57 -6.48 10.43 13.82
C PRO A 57 -7.34 10.51 12.57
N ASN A 58 -6.76 10.38 11.38
CA ASN A 58 -7.51 10.45 10.14
C ASN A 58 -8.32 9.17 9.86
N ILE A 59 -7.76 8.00 10.18
CA ILE A 59 -8.49 6.72 10.06
C ILE A 59 -9.58 6.65 11.14
N ASP A 60 -9.27 7.09 12.36
CA ASP A 60 -10.22 7.13 13.47
C ASP A 60 -11.42 8.04 13.15
N ARG A 61 -11.16 9.19 12.51
CA ARG A 61 -12.23 10.09 12.03
C ARG A 61 -13.10 9.41 10.97
N LEU A 62 -12.52 8.72 10.00
CA LEU A 62 -13.29 7.97 9.01
C LEU A 62 -14.18 6.91 9.65
N ALA A 63 -13.66 6.23 10.69
CA ALA A 63 -14.44 5.25 11.45
C ALA A 63 -15.62 5.90 12.21
N GLN A 64 -15.44 7.11 12.73
CA GLN A 64 -16.49 7.88 13.43
C GLN A 64 -17.56 8.42 12.47
N GLU A 65 -17.16 8.86 11.28
CA GLU A 65 -18.05 9.43 10.26
C GLU A 65 -18.72 8.36 9.38
N GLY A 66 -18.24 7.12 9.42
CA GLY A 66 -18.69 6.02 8.58
C GLY A 66 -19.09 4.77 9.36
N SER A 67 -18.89 3.61 8.75
CA SER A 67 -19.16 2.30 9.37
C SER A 67 -17.85 1.59 9.66
N LEU A 68 -17.60 1.23 10.92
CA LEU A 68 -16.43 0.46 11.36
C LEU A 68 -16.77 -1.02 11.44
N PHE A 69 -16.07 -1.84 10.65
CA PHE A 69 -16.19 -3.30 10.69
C PHE A 69 -15.11 -3.87 11.61
N VAL A 70 -15.47 -4.15 12.86
CA VAL A 70 -14.53 -4.65 13.89
C VAL A 70 -14.08 -6.11 13.66
N SER A 71 -14.80 -6.85 12.85
CA SER A 71 -14.53 -8.25 12.53
C SER A 71 -14.38 -8.47 11.02
N GLY A 72 -13.60 -7.59 10.36
CA GLY A 72 -13.23 -7.76 8.95
C GLY A 72 -12.06 -8.74 8.79
N TYR A 73 -12.20 -9.72 7.90
CA TYR A 73 -11.18 -10.74 7.66
C TYR A 73 -10.72 -10.74 6.20
N SER A 74 -9.42 -10.94 5.98
CA SER A 74 -8.90 -11.25 4.66
C SER A 74 -9.30 -12.69 4.28
N SER A 75 -9.54 -12.91 2.99
CA SER A 75 -9.83 -14.26 2.46
C SER A 75 -8.64 -15.23 2.59
N ALA A 76 -7.43 -14.70 2.74
CA ALA A 76 -6.21 -15.46 2.97
C ALA A 76 -5.20 -14.61 3.74
N PRO A 77 -4.33 -15.22 4.58
CA PRO A 77 -3.35 -14.49 5.40
C PRO A 77 -2.10 -14.04 4.62
N SER A 78 -2.00 -14.39 3.34
CA SER A 78 -0.87 -14.06 2.47
C SER A 78 -1.26 -13.06 1.38
N SER A 79 -0.29 -12.25 0.93
CA SER A 79 -0.53 -11.09 0.05
C SER A 79 -1.18 -11.49 -1.27
N THR A 80 -0.58 -12.41 -2.04
CA THR A 80 -1.09 -12.71 -3.38
C THR A 80 -2.46 -13.40 -3.38
N PRO A 81 -2.75 -14.42 -2.55
CA PRO A 81 -4.09 -14.99 -2.52
C PRO A 81 -5.13 -14.02 -1.90
N GLY A 82 -4.76 -13.23 -0.90
CA GLY A 82 -5.65 -12.20 -0.34
C GLY A 82 -5.99 -11.11 -1.37
N ARG A 83 -5.01 -10.68 -2.17
CA ARG A 83 -5.22 -9.71 -3.25
C ARG A 83 -5.99 -10.30 -4.43
N ALA A 84 -5.81 -11.59 -4.73
CA ALA A 84 -6.65 -12.30 -5.70
C ALA A 84 -8.11 -12.35 -5.23
N GLY A 85 -8.33 -12.63 -3.95
CA GLY A 85 -9.67 -12.58 -3.35
C GLY A 85 -10.32 -11.20 -3.46
N LEU A 86 -9.58 -10.14 -3.15
CA LEU A 86 -10.07 -8.76 -3.30
C LEU A 86 -10.36 -8.42 -4.77
N LEU A 87 -9.48 -8.83 -5.68
CA LEU A 87 -9.63 -8.55 -7.12
C LEU A 87 -10.86 -9.24 -7.72
N THR A 88 -11.13 -10.46 -7.30
CA THR A 88 -12.14 -11.33 -7.92
C THR A 88 -13.46 -11.38 -7.17
N GLY A 89 -13.48 -11.03 -5.88
CA GLY A 89 -14.60 -11.29 -4.97
C GLY A 89 -14.80 -12.77 -4.66
N MET A 90 -13.78 -13.62 -4.90
CA MET A 90 -13.86 -15.07 -4.74
C MET A 90 -12.98 -15.55 -3.59
N SER A 91 -13.34 -16.69 -3.01
CA SER A 91 -12.47 -17.40 -2.06
C SER A 91 -11.27 -18.03 -2.78
N PRO A 92 -10.18 -18.36 -2.04
CA PRO A 92 -9.01 -19.05 -2.61
C PRO A 92 -9.34 -20.32 -3.39
N TRP A 93 -10.32 -21.07 -2.95
CA TRP A 93 -10.80 -22.29 -3.63
C TRP A 93 -11.38 -22.02 -5.03
N HIS A 94 -12.00 -20.85 -5.22
CA HIS A 94 -12.65 -20.49 -6.48
C HIS A 94 -11.70 -19.76 -7.43
N HIS A 95 -10.82 -18.90 -6.95
CA HIS A 95 -9.84 -18.25 -7.81
C HIS A 95 -8.57 -19.07 -8.01
N GLY A 96 -8.43 -20.22 -7.30
CA GLY A 96 -7.37 -21.20 -7.50
C GLY A 96 -6.02 -20.87 -6.84
N MET A 97 -5.90 -19.76 -6.14
CA MET A 97 -4.65 -19.37 -5.48
C MET A 97 -4.72 -19.71 -3.98
N LEU A 98 -4.28 -20.93 -3.62
CA LEU A 98 -4.36 -21.45 -2.27
C LEU A 98 -3.21 -21.01 -1.35
N GLY A 99 -2.12 -20.52 -1.92
CA GLY A 99 -0.93 -20.05 -1.22
C GLY A 99 -0.23 -18.92 -1.96
N TYR A 100 0.89 -18.48 -1.40
CA TYR A 100 1.72 -17.45 -2.04
C TYR A 100 2.27 -17.94 -3.38
N GLY A 101 2.27 -17.06 -4.38
CA GLY A 101 2.77 -17.35 -5.71
C GLY A 101 2.39 -16.28 -6.72
N ARG A 102 2.69 -16.53 -7.98
CA ARG A 102 2.30 -15.65 -9.08
C ARG A 102 0.80 -15.69 -9.30
N MET A 103 0.18 -14.53 -9.34
CA MET A 103 -1.23 -14.42 -9.70
C MET A 103 -1.45 -14.79 -11.18
N ALA A 104 -2.65 -15.28 -11.49
CA ALA A 104 -3.01 -15.55 -12.88
C ALA A 104 -2.99 -14.26 -13.69
N LEU A 105 -2.64 -14.36 -14.98
CA LEU A 105 -2.63 -13.24 -15.92
C LEU A 105 -4.01 -12.59 -16.07
N LYS A 106 -5.07 -13.38 -15.85
CA LYS A 106 -6.45 -12.93 -15.91
C LYS A 106 -7.34 -13.87 -15.12
N TYR A 107 -8.35 -13.29 -14.45
CA TYR A 107 -9.43 -14.02 -13.81
C TYR A 107 -10.75 -13.81 -14.57
N ARG A 108 -11.70 -14.72 -14.35
CA ARG A 108 -13.03 -14.63 -14.97
C ARG A 108 -13.75 -13.32 -14.62
N TYR A 109 -13.62 -12.89 -13.37
CA TYR A 109 -14.16 -11.63 -12.88
C TYR A 109 -13.05 -10.85 -12.20
N GLU A 110 -12.95 -9.57 -12.53
CA GLU A 110 -11.96 -8.65 -11.98
C GLU A 110 -12.66 -7.33 -11.63
N MET A 111 -12.60 -6.95 -10.38
CA MET A 111 -13.32 -5.79 -9.85
C MET A 111 -13.10 -4.51 -10.70
N PRO A 112 -11.88 -4.14 -11.13
CA PRO A 112 -11.71 -2.94 -11.95
C PRO A 112 -12.41 -3.06 -13.31
N GLN A 113 -12.44 -4.25 -13.92
CA GLN A 113 -13.17 -4.47 -15.17
C GLN A 113 -14.68 -4.36 -14.96
N MET A 114 -15.18 -4.87 -13.85
CA MET A 114 -16.59 -4.75 -13.50
C MET A 114 -16.98 -3.28 -13.29
N MET A 115 -16.14 -2.50 -12.61
CA MET A 115 -16.34 -1.07 -12.42
C MET A 115 -16.30 -0.30 -13.77
N ARG A 116 -15.43 -0.67 -14.69
CA ARG A 116 -15.44 -0.12 -16.06
C ARG A 116 -16.78 -0.40 -16.77
N ASN A 117 -17.27 -1.63 -16.68
CA ASN A 117 -18.53 -2.02 -17.29
C ASN A 117 -19.72 -1.24 -16.69
N LEU A 118 -19.60 -0.80 -15.45
CA LEU A 118 -20.55 0.10 -14.78
C LEU A 118 -20.35 1.58 -15.13
N GLY A 119 -19.42 1.91 -16.01
CA GLY A 119 -19.19 3.27 -16.49
C GLY A 119 -18.19 4.09 -15.69
N TYR A 120 -17.43 3.48 -14.77
CA TYR A 120 -16.38 4.17 -14.02
C TYR A 120 -15.10 4.32 -14.85
N TYR A 121 -14.40 5.43 -14.64
CA TYR A 121 -12.97 5.49 -14.93
C TYR A 121 -12.22 4.85 -13.76
N THR A 122 -11.32 3.91 -14.05
CA THR A 122 -10.68 3.09 -13.02
C THR A 122 -9.17 3.30 -13.02
N PHE A 123 -8.60 3.60 -11.85
CA PHE A 123 -7.18 3.88 -11.69
C PHE A 123 -6.62 3.18 -10.46
N GLY A 124 -5.40 2.66 -10.54
CA GLY A 124 -4.69 2.02 -9.44
C GLY A 124 -3.38 2.73 -9.13
N ILE A 125 -3.08 2.97 -7.84
CA ILE A 125 -1.84 3.58 -7.38
C ILE A 125 -1.23 2.73 -6.28
N GLY A 126 0.08 2.51 -6.33
CA GLY A 126 0.86 1.81 -5.32
C GLY A 126 0.94 0.30 -5.53
N LYS A 127 0.98 -0.49 -4.45
CA LYS A 127 1.25 -1.92 -4.51
C LYS A 127 0.07 -2.71 -5.08
N MET A 128 0.31 -3.41 -6.17
CA MET A 128 -0.66 -4.33 -6.78
C MET A 128 -0.32 -5.79 -6.49
N HIS A 129 0.94 -6.15 -6.50
CA HIS A 129 1.47 -7.50 -6.30
C HIS A 129 0.96 -8.48 -7.36
N TRP A 130 0.86 -8.01 -8.60
CA TRP A 130 0.44 -8.80 -9.75
C TRP A 130 1.63 -9.31 -10.54
N PHE A 131 1.35 -10.24 -11.45
CA PHE A 131 2.29 -10.73 -12.44
C PHE A 131 1.61 -10.80 -13.83
N PRO A 132 2.17 -10.18 -14.88
CA PRO A 132 3.28 -9.19 -14.83
C PRO A 132 2.93 -8.00 -13.93
N GLN A 133 3.96 -7.36 -13.36
CA GLN A 133 3.74 -6.30 -12.35
C GLN A 133 2.93 -5.11 -12.89
N LYS A 134 3.09 -4.77 -14.19
CA LYS A 134 2.30 -3.71 -14.87
C LYS A 134 1.02 -4.24 -15.54
N ALA A 135 0.56 -5.45 -15.23
CA ALA A 135 -0.75 -5.92 -15.69
C ALA A 135 -1.87 -4.99 -15.17
N LEU A 136 -2.87 -4.73 -15.98
CA LEU A 136 -3.93 -3.78 -15.63
C LEU A 136 -5.11 -4.44 -14.90
N HIS A 137 -5.35 -5.73 -15.08
CA HIS A 137 -6.49 -6.45 -14.50
C HIS A 137 -7.82 -5.68 -14.55
N GLY A 138 -8.05 -5.02 -15.69
CA GLY A 138 -9.24 -4.21 -15.91
C GLY A 138 -9.15 -2.74 -15.53
N PHE A 139 -8.10 -2.25 -14.88
CA PHE A 139 -7.88 -0.83 -14.73
C PHE A 139 -7.63 -0.14 -16.09
N HIS A 140 -8.01 1.13 -16.22
CA HIS A 140 -7.61 1.94 -17.37
C HIS A 140 -6.13 2.28 -17.31
N ALA A 141 -5.60 2.55 -16.11
CA ALA A 141 -4.19 2.82 -15.87
C ALA A 141 -3.80 2.50 -14.43
N THR A 142 -2.50 2.28 -14.23
CA THR A 142 -1.88 2.10 -12.90
C THR A 142 -0.57 2.87 -12.82
N LEU A 143 -0.23 3.35 -11.62
CA LEU A 143 1.08 3.82 -11.23
C LEU A 143 1.53 2.99 -10.03
N ILE A 144 2.56 2.16 -10.21
CA ILE A 144 2.89 1.12 -9.23
C ILE A 144 4.14 1.41 -8.41
N ASP A 145 4.08 0.96 -7.15
CA ASP A 145 5.21 0.76 -6.24
C ASP A 145 5.15 -0.66 -5.68
N GLU A 146 6.16 -1.45 -5.94
CA GLU A 146 6.23 -2.85 -5.53
C GLU A 146 7.27 -3.12 -4.43
N SER A 147 7.66 -2.10 -3.66
CA SER A 147 8.62 -2.20 -2.54
C SER A 147 9.96 -2.81 -2.89
N GLY A 148 10.45 -2.61 -4.10
CA GLY A 148 11.72 -3.17 -4.55
C GLY A 148 11.62 -4.57 -5.17
N ARG A 149 10.45 -5.21 -5.19
CA ARG A 149 10.26 -6.44 -5.96
C ARG A 149 10.36 -6.16 -7.45
N VAL A 150 11.01 -7.04 -8.16
CA VAL A 150 11.17 -6.95 -9.61
C VAL A 150 10.81 -8.30 -10.24
N GLU A 151 10.03 -8.28 -11.30
CA GLU A 151 9.69 -9.48 -12.08
C GLU A 151 10.81 -9.91 -13.04
N SER A 152 11.69 -8.96 -13.36
CA SER A 152 12.89 -9.15 -14.17
C SER A 152 13.94 -8.12 -13.78
N PRO A 153 15.23 -8.35 -14.13
CA PRO A 153 16.30 -7.38 -13.85
C PRO A 153 16.08 -5.99 -14.47
N ASP A 154 15.35 -5.93 -15.57
CA ASP A 154 15.08 -4.68 -16.30
C ASP A 154 13.79 -3.97 -15.83
N PHE A 155 13.08 -4.56 -14.88
CA PHE A 155 11.81 -3.98 -14.40
C PHE A 155 12.06 -2.75 -13.53
N ILE A 156 11.38 -1.66 -13.84
CA ILE A 156 11.38 -0.42 -13.04
C ILE A 156 9.94 -0.05 -12.75
N SER A 157 9.58 0.09 -11.46
CA SER A 157 8.28 0.58 -11.05
C SER A 157 8.14 2.09 -11.30
N ASP A 158 6.90 2.57 -11.42
CA ASP A 158 6.62 4.00 -11.64
C ASP A 158 7.16 4.86 -10.49
N TYR A 159 7.09 4.36 -9.24
CA TYR A 159 7.72 5.02 -8.10
C TYR A 159 9.23 5.16 -8.28
N ARG A 160 9.94 4.10 -8.68
CA ARG A 160 11.40 4.13 -8.83
C ARG A 160 11.83 5.03 -9.99
N GLU A 161 11.09 5.04 -11.07
CA GLU A 161 11.32 5.96 -12.19
C GLU A 161 11.14 7.42 -11.72
N TRP A 162 10.04 7.72 -11.05
CA TRP A 162 9.80 9.04 -10.45
C TRP A 162 10.89 9.43 -9.44
N PHE A 163 11.32 8.48 -8.59
CA PHE A 163 12.36 8.72 -7.59
C PHE A 163 13.67 9.14 -8.24
N GLN A 164 14.12 8.43 -9.28
CA GLN A 164 15.36 8.74 -9.99
C GLN A 164 15.32 10.14 -10.65
N LEU A 165 14.16 10.55 -11.13
CA LEU A 165 13.98 11.90 -11.67
C LEU A 165 14.03 12.99 -10.59
N ARG A 166 13.59 12.69 -9.36
CA ARG A 166 13.54 13.65 -8.25
C ARG A 166 14.82 13.69 -7.42
N ALA A 167 15.51 12.59 -7.33
CA ALA A 167 16.72 12.42 -6.54
C ALA A 167 17.79 11.65 -7.34
N PRO A 168 18.32 12.23 -8.44
CA PRO A 168 19.31 11.56 -9.28
C PRO A 168 20.52 11.06 -8.47
N GLY A 169 20.92 9.82 -8.69
CA GLY A 169 22.06 9.20 -8.01
C GLY A 169 21.82 8.82 -6.55
N LYS A 170 20.63 9.00 -6.02
CA LYS A 170 20.25 8.48 -4.71
C LYS A 170 19.66 7.07 -4.84
N ASP A 171 19.76 6.32 -3.74
CA ASP A 171 19.20 4.98 -3.62
C ASP A 171 17.93 5.01 -2.76
N PRO A 172 16.76 4.61 -3.27
CA PRO A 172 15.55 4.53 -2.47
C PRO A 172 15.63 3.49 -1.35
N ASP A 173 16.52 2.50 -1.49
CA ASP A 173 16.73 1.42 -0.53
C ASP A 173 17.97 1.65 0.36
N LEU A 174 18.39 2.92 0.54
CA LEU A 174 19.59 3.30 1.29
C LEU A 174 19.65 2.73 2.72
N THR A 175 18.53 2.39 3.32
CA THR A 175 18.50 1.75 4.65
C THR A 175 19.11 0.34 4.62
N GLY A 176 19.16 -0.30 3.45
CA GLY A 176 19.60 -1.69 3.28
C GLY A 176 18.65 -2.72 3.86
N ILE A 177 17.45 -2.29 4.27
CA ILE A 177 16.40 -3.19 4.76
C ILE A 177 15.60 -3.70 3.55
N GLY A 178 15.59 -5.00 3.35
CA GLY A 178 14.88 -5.63 2.25
C GLY A 178 13.37 -5.63 2.44
N TRP A 179 12.66 -5.84 1.36
CA TRP A 179 11.17 -5.84 1.36
C TRP A 179 10.53 -7.00 2.15
N ASN A 180 11.31 -7.93 2.64
CA ASN A 180 10.85 -9.05 3.47
C ASN A 180 11.68 -9.22 4.76
N ASP A 181 12.50 -8.23 5.10
CA ASP A 181 13.29 -8.25 6.32
C ASP A 181 12.45 -7.89 7.55
N HIS A 182 12.88 -8.36 8.72
CA HIS A 182 12.25 -8.01 10.01
C HIS A 182 12.99 -6.90 10.76
N ALA A 183 14.11 -6.42 10.22
CA ALA A 183 14.84 -5.29 10.79
C ALA A 183 14.05 -3.99 10.64
N ALA A 184 14.23 -3.08 11.59
CA ALA A 184 13.70 -1.73 11.54
C ALA A 184 14.84 -0.70 11.48
N GLY A 185 14.56 0.41 10.85
CA GLY A 185 15.52 1.51 10.71
C GLY A 185 14.81 2.84 10.48
N VAL A 186 15.59 3.85 10.14
CA VAL A 186 15.09 5.19 9.85
C VAL A 186 15.29 5.48 8.37
N TYR A 187 14.25 5.98 7.70
CA TYR A 187 14.38 6.53 6.36
C TYR A 187 15.27 7.77 6.38
N LYS A 188 16.38 7.72 5.64
CA LYS A 188 17.46 8.71 5.73
C LYS A 188 17.39 9.81 4.66
N LEU A 189 16.46 9.72 3.73
CA LEU A 189 16.23 10.71 2.69
C LEU A 189 15.08 11.65 3.08
N ASP A 190 14.83 12.65 2.24
CA ASP A 190 13.67 13.53 2.42
C ASP A 190 12.37 12.69 2.44
N GLU A 191 11.54 12.91 3.44
CA GLU A 191 10.28 12.20 3.64
C GLU A 191 9.37 12.23 2.40
N ARG A 192 9.42 13.32 1.64
CA ARG A 192 8.66 13.45 0.38
C ARG A 192 9.05 12.43 -0.68
N LEU A 193 10.24 11.84 -0.57
CA LEU A 193 10.73 10.78 -1.43
C LEU A 193 10.30 9.38 -0.97
N HIS A 194 9.77 9.27 0.26
CA HIS A 194 9.34 7.98 0.80
C HIS A 194 8.17 7.39 -0.02
N PRO A 195 8.14 6.07 -0.29
CA PRO A 195 7.10 5.47 -1.12
C PRO A 195 5.67 5.69 -0.58
N THR A 196 5.50 5.75 0.74
CA THR A 196 4.19 6.10 1.35
C THR A 196 3.77 7.53 0.99
N ALA A 197 4.71 8.49 1.05
CA ALA A 197 4.44 9.88 0.68
C ALA A 197 4.12 10.00 -0.81
N TRP A 198 4.89 9.33 -1.67
CA TRP A 198 4.63 9.28 -3.12
C TRP A 198 3.25 8.72 -3.44
N THR A 199 2.88 7.58 -2.86
CA THR A 199 1.57 6.94 -3.08
C THR A 199 0.43 7.88 -2.69
N GLY A 200 0.52 8.51 -1.51
CA GLY A 200 -0.50 9.43 -1.01
C GLY A 200 -0.58 10.72 -1.83
N GLN A 201 0.56 11.33 -2.17
CA GLN A 201 0.62 12.55 -2.98
C GLN A 201 0.09 12.31 -4.39
N THR A 202 0.49 11.22 -5.04
CA THR A 202 0.01 10.84 -6.37
C THR A 202 -1.50 10.64 -6.39
N ALA A 203 -2.05 10.01 -5.36
CA ALA A 203 -3.50 9.85 -5.22
C ALA A 203 -4.21 11.20 -5.05
N CYS A 204 -3.68 12.07 -4.20
CA CYS A 204 -4.23 13.42 -3.99
C CYS A 204 -4.14 14.28 -5.26
N GLU A 205 -3.05 14.20 -6.01
CA GLU A 205 -2.91 14.92 -7.28
C GLU A 205 -3.90 14.41 -8.32
N LEU A 206 -4.07 13.09 -8.44
CA LEU A 206 -5.09 12.52 -9.32
C LEU A 206 -6.48 13.04 -8.96
N ILE A 207 -6.85 13.00 -7.67
CA ILE A 207 -8.17 13.45 -7.21
C ILE A 207 -8.38 14.93 -7.49
N ARG A 208 -7.41 15.80 -7.18
CA ARG A 208 -7.51 17.25 -7.39
C ARG A 208 -7.65 17.64 -8.87
N ASN A 209 -6.98 16.90 -9.74
CA ASN A 209 -6.94 17.19 -11.17
C ASN A 209 -7.89 16.28 -11.98
N TYR A 210 -8.75 15.51 -11.30
CA TYR A 210 -9.68 14.64 -11.99
C TYR A 210 -10.76 15.47 -12.69
N ASP A 211 -10.67 15.56 -14.00
CA ASP A 211 -11.65 16.22 -14.86
C ASP A 211 -12.14 15.24 -15.94
N ASN A 212 -13.09 14.39 -15.56
CA ASN A 212 -13.70 13.39 -16.43
C ASN A 212 -15.19 13.32 -16.12
N ASP A 213 -16.01 13.09 -17.14
CA ASP A 213 -17.46 12.94 -16.96
C ASP A 213 -17.87 11.62 -16.29
N LYS A 214 -16.98 10.64 -16.26
CA LYS A 214 -17.21 9.36 -15.59
C LYS A 214 -16.92 9.46 -14.09
N PRO A 215 -17.65 8.74 -13.25
CA PRO A 215 -17.27 8.60 -11.85
C PRO A 215 -15.93 7.86 -11.73
N LEU A 216 -15.14 8.22 -10.73
CA LEU A 216 -13.82 7.62 -10.48
C LEU A 216 -13.95 6.40 -9.57
N PHE A 217 -13.34 5.28 -9.95
CA PHE A 217 -12.94 4.20 -9.06
C PHE A 217 -11.43 4.22 -8.90
N LEU A 218 -10.95 4.61 -7.72
CA LEU A 218 -9.53 4.73 -7.42
C LEU A 218 -9.13 3.71 -6.35
N LYS A 219 -8.15 2.85 -6.65
CA LYS A 219 -7.47 2.01 -5.66
C LYS A 219 -6.16 2.66 -5.27
N VAL A 220 -6.01 3.01 -4.00
CA VAL A 220 -4.77 3.51 -3.40
C VAL A 220 -4.22 2.44 -2.47
N SER A 221 -3.14 1.79 -2.87
CA SER A 221 -2.58 0.64 -2.15
C SER A 221 -1.19 0.95 -1.63
N PHE A 222 -1.10 1.30 -0.35
CA PHE A 222 0.17 1.54 0.31
C PHE A 222 0.94 0.24 0.50
N ALA A 223 2.22 0.24 0.19
CA ALA A 223 3.10 -0.89 0.43
C ALA A 223 3.46 -1.07 1.92
N ARG A 224 3.33 -0.01 2.71
CA ARG A 224 3.54 -0.03 4.17
C ARG A 224 2.22 -0.28 4.92
N PRO A 225 2.28 -0.80 6.16
CA PRO A 225 3.45 -1.08 7.02
C PRO A 225 4.17 -2.42 6.79
N HIS A 226 4.00 -3.08 5.65
CA HIS A 226 4.89 -4.19 5.26
C HIS A 226 6.35 -3.72 5.17
N SER A 227 7.30 -4.60 5.44
CA SER A 227 8.74 -4.29 5.30
C SER A 227 9.08 -3.64 3.92
N PRO A 228 10.09 -2.77 3.86
CA PRO A 228 11.00 -2.32 4.92
C PRO A 228 10.32 -1.51 6.03
N TYR A 229 10.72 -1.75 7.28
CA TYR A 229 10.26 -0.97 8.44
C TYR A 229 11.15 0.25 8.62
N ASP A 230 11.01 1.23 7.77
CA ASP A 230 11.90 2.39 7.65
C ASP A 230 11.14 3.74 7.67
N PRO A 231 10.34 4.01 8.69
CA PRO A 231 9.62 5.27 8.76
C PRO A 231 10.59 6.46 8.87
N PRO A 232 10.19 7.68 8.45
CA PRO A 232 10.91 8.91 8.78
C PRO A 232 11.04 9.10 10.30
N GLN A 233 12.17 9.69 10.75
CA GLN A 233 12.53 9.85 12.17
C GLN A 233 11.40 10.42 13.02
N ARG A 234 10.70 11.43 12.53
CA ARG A 234 9.62 12.08 13.28
C ARG A 234 8.51 11.13 13.73
N TYR A 235 8.23 10.07 12.96
CA TYR A 235 7.24 9.08 13.34
C TYR A 235 7.75 8.12 14.42
N LEU A 236 9.04 7.78 14.41
CA LEU A 236 9.64 7.02 15.51
C LEU A 236 9.65 7.83 16.81
N ASP A 237 9.95 9.12 16.71
CA ASP A 237 9.98 10.02 17.88
C ASP A 237 8.60 10.12 18.56
N MET A 238 7.50 9.99 17.80
CA MET A 238 6.14 9.97 18.36
C MET A 238 5.89 8.81 19.33
N TYR A 239 6.63 7.69 19.17
CA TYR A 239 6.42 6.46 19.93
C TYR A 239 7.57 6.13 20.90
N LYS A 240 8.55 7.02 21.04
CA LYS A 240 9.76 6.79 21.83
C LYS A 240 9.46 6.42 23.29
N ASP A 241 8.47 7.09 23.87
CA ASP A 241 8.07 6.91 25.27
C ASP A 241 6.65 6.30 25.39
N ALA A 242 6.11 5.75 24.30
CA ALA A 242 4.79 5.17 24.30
C ALA A 242 4.78 3.79 24.96
N ASP A 243 3.75 3.52 25.74
CA ASP A 243 3.48 2.18 26.30
C ASP A 243 2.91 1.28 25.20
N ILE A 244 3.82 0.67 24.45
CA ILE A 244 3.46 -0.22 23.34
C ILE A 244 2.97 -1.56 23.90
N PRO A 245 1.75 -2.01 23.57
CA PRO A 245 1.26 -3.30 23.99
C PRO A 245 2.17 -4.44 23.52
N LYS A 246 2.43 -5.39 24.40
CA LYS A 246 3.20 -6.59 24.02
C LYS A 246 2.44 -7.39 22.97
N PRO A 247 3.14 -8.03 22.02
CA PRO A 247 2.50 -8.92 21.06
C PRO A 247 1.88 -10.12 21.78
N HIS A 248 0.81 -10.66 21.23
CA HIS A 248 0.29 -11.94 21.65
C HIS A 248 1.26 -13.04 21.24
N ILE A 249 1.76 -13.78 22.23
CA ILE A 249 2.68 -14.90 22.02
C ILE A 249 1.89 -16.17 22.25
N GLY A 250 1.73 -17.00 21.20
CA GLY A 250 1.10 -18.30 21.32
C GLY A 250 2.01 -19.33 21.99
N ASP A 251 1.45 -20.33 22.64
CA ASP A 251 2.20 -21.39 23.33
C ASP A 251 3.16 -22.14 22.40
N TRP A 252 2.88 -22.13 21.12
CA TRP A 252 3.69 -22.74 20.06
C TRP A 252 4.92 -21.90 19.64
N CYS A 253 5.00 -20.64 20.03
CA CYS A 253 6.11 -19.73 19.62
C CYS A 253 7.48 -20.23 20.07
N GLY A 254 7.56 -20.89 21.24
CA GLY A 254 8.80 -21.45 21.75
C GLY A 254 9.40 -22.58 20.91
N GLN A 255 8.67 -23.10 19.92
CA GLN A 255 9.15 -24.12 18.98
C GLN A 255 10.04 -23.53 17.87
N TYR A 256 10.00 -22.21 17.69
CA TYR A 256 10.71 -21.53 16.62
C TYR A 256 11.82 -20.67 17.22
N ALA A 257 13.07 -20.92 16.82
CA ALA A 257 14.17 -20.08 17.22
C ALA A 257 14.03 -18.69 16.58
N GLU A 258 14.34 -17.65 17.35
CA GLU A 258 14.48 -16.30 16.81
C GLU A 258 15.54 -16.30 15.68
N PRO A 259 15.32 -15.58 14.57
CA PRO A 259 16.34 -15.41 13.54
C PRO A 259 17.60 -14.82 14.17
N LYS A 260 18.77 -15.41 13.90
CA LYS A 260 20.06 -14.93 14.43
C LYS A 260 20.42 -13.53 13.88
N ASP A 261 19.98 -13.22 12.67
CA ASP A 261 20.11 -11.93 12.03
C ASP A 261 18.68 -11.37 11.78
N PRO A 262 18.30 -10.23 12.38
CA PRO A 262 16.98 -9.64 12.18
C PRO A 262 16.72 -9.19 10.73
N ARG A 263 17.75 -9.15 9.87
CA ARG A 263 17.61 -8.92 8.43
C ARG A 263 17.21 -10.19 7.67
N GLN A 264 17.40 -11.36 8.26
CA GLN A 264 16.89 -12.60 7.69
C GLN A 264 15.37 -12.58 7.80
N GLY A 265 14.70 -12.68 6.66
CA GLY A 265 13.26 -12.72 6.62
C GLY A 265 12.71 -14.06 7.12
N ALA A 266 11.39 -14.19 7.11
CA ALA A 266 10.67 -15.42 7.47
C ALA A 266 11.01 -16.64 6.59
N SER A 267 11.87 -16.48 5.59
CA SER A 267 12.39 -17.56 4.74
C SER A 267 13.10 -18.67 5.52
N ASP A 268 13.61 -18.37 6.72
CA ASP A 268 14.30 -19.34 7.57
C ASP A 268 13.34 -20.03 8.56
N ALA A 269 12.05 -19.71 8.52
CA ALA A 269 11.05 -20.41 9.30
C ALA A 269 10.92 -21.87 8.84
N PRO A 270 10.68 -22.81 9.77
CA PRO A 270 10.67 -24.26 9.47
C PRO A 270 9.58 -24.70 8.48
N PHE A 271 8.67 -23.81 8.08
CA PHE A 271 7.66 -24.07 7.05
C PHE A 271 8.13 -23.89 5.62
N GLY A 272 9.43 -23.80 5.43
CA GLY A 272 10.04 -23.73 4.09
C GLY A 272 10.13 -22.31 3.56
N ASN A 273 11.16 -22.19 2.77
CA ASN A 273 11.39 -21.04 1.93
C ASN A 273 10.22 -20.98 0.92
N PHE A 274 9.24 -20.15 1.15
CA PHE A 274 8.28 -19.78 0.12
C PHE A 274 9.03 -18.92 -0.89
N GLY A 275 10.01 -19.53 -1.56
CA GLY A 275 10.99 -18.88 -2.39
C GLY A 275 10.40 -17.76 -3.20
N ASP A 276 11.24 -16.81 -3.53
CA ASP A 276 10.87 -15.68 -4.37
C ASP A 276 9.97 -16.16 -5.51
N ALA A 277 8.67 -15.90 -5.37
CA ALA A 277 7.68 -16.35 -6.34
C ALA A 277 7.65 -15.43 -7.56
N TYR A 278 8.81 -14.79 -7.85
CA TYR A 278 9.07 -14.01 -9.03
C TYR A 278 10.32 -14.52 -9.73
#